data_5dbce0825710ac550fbdb5694bb12f58
#
_entry.id   5dbce0825710ac550fbdb5694bb12f58
#
_cell.length_a   1.000
_cell.length_b   1.000
_cell.length_c   1.000
_cell.angle_alpha   90.00
_cell.angle_beta   90.00
_cell.angle_gamma   90.00
#
_symmetry.space_group_name_H-M   'P 1'
#
loop_
_entity.id
_entity.type
_entity.pdbx_description
1 polymer ?
#
loop_
_entity_poly.entity_id
_entity_poly.type
_entity_poly.pdbx_seq_one_letter_code
_entity_poly.pdbx_strand_id
1 'polypeptide(L)'
;MTDKPQITAAALVKARADDDNVALISGDQTWTWREVVVEAAVRAEWMRGTLHRGRPPHIGVLLPNVPEYVFQILGAALAGACIVGLNATRRGAELVRDIDHTACQFVIADPTYADLVDESVLVADAPWAAYTDAGLPDDEPSSSTLLFLLFTSGSTSAPKAAKCSQSRLAGVAANLGFGAEAVLYCPMPLSHGNALSATLFPALASGCSLVLRDRFSASCWLDDVRRNGVTFTSTVGRALGYILATPPTPYDRDHKLRVVLAPEASPRDCDAFRERFGVRVLSGYGSSEGGISLMPAAKPGSLGTAPKGADIAVVHEDGKDCAVAEFDANGALTNAAEAIGELVRRDAAGSFEGYWDNEEAQSDRLRGGWFWSGDLAYRDGDGVFWFAGRVGDWIRVDSENFAAGPVERIVGRYEHAAAAAVFGVPDPAGGDQVMAVLETAPGHAFDPGDFAEFLGTQADLGTKWAPRFVRVTPAIPVVGHGKVDKKPLRRDAWLCDDPIWWRPDRLLIYVPFTTHDRDGWREQFVTHGRIQAYPQSGAAAPERL
;
A
#
# COMPACT_ATOMS: atom_id res chain seq x y z
N MET A 1 7.72 -1.01 34.57
CA MET A 1 8.42 -1.25 33.30
C MET A 1 9.34 -0.06 33.11
N THR A 2 10.64 -0.24 33.20
CA THR A 2 11.62 0.84 32.95
C THR A 2 11.52 1.22 31.48
N ASP A 3 11.09 2.44 31.23
CA ASP A 3 11.06 3.06 29.91
C ASP A 3 12.49 3.03 29.34
N LYS A 4 12.77 2.11 28.44
CA LYS A 4 13.99 2.20 27.63
C LYS A 4 13.86 3.47 26.81
N PRO A 5 14.88 4.36 26.78
CA PRO A 5 14.83 5.54 25.95
C PRO A 5 14.53 5.12 24.52
N GLN A 6 13.42 5.61 23.98
CA GLN A 6 13.04 5.34 22.60
C GLN A 6 14.04 6.07 21.70
N ILE A 7 14.72 5.32 20.83
CA ILE A 7 15.66 5.89 19.87
C ILE A 7 14.91 6.81 18.89
N THR A 8 15.51 7.95 18.56
CA THR A 8 14.94 8.92 17.60
C THR A 8 15.57 8.76 16.21
N ALA A 9 14.89 9.22 15.17
CA ALA A 9 15.47 9.32 13.84
C ALA A 9 16.67 10.27 13.82
N ALA A 10 16.61 11.38 14.58
CA ALA A 10 17.73 12.31 14.76
C ALA A 10 18.97 11.63 15.33
N ALA A 11 18.80 10.79 16.35
CA ALA A 11 19.92 10.01 16.92
C ALA A 11 20.54 9.05 15.89
N LEU A 12 19.72 8.41 15.06
CA LEU A 12 20.21 7.56 13.97
C LEU A 12 21.05 8.36 12.95
N VAL A 13 20.61 9.57 12.58
CA VAL A 13 21.37 10.45 11.69
C VAL A 13 22.71 10.84 12.33
N LYS A 14 22.68 11.32 13.58
CA LYS A 14 23.91 11.72 14.32
C LYS A 14 24.91 10.57 14.44
N ALA A 15 24.43 9.33 14.61
CA ALA A 15 25.28 8.14 14.70
C ALA A 15 26.06 7.84 13.39
N ARG A 16 25.71 8.47 12.28
CA ARG A 16 26.38 8.31 10.96
C ARG A 16 27.39 9.44 10.64
N ALA A 17 27.59 10.40 11.56
CA ALA A 17 28.44 11.56 11.30
C ALA A 17 29.89 11.25 10.90
N ASP A 18 30.41 10.12 11.38
CA ASP A 18 31.78 9.65 11.12
C ASP A 18 31.82 8.37 10.27
N ASP A 19 30.72 8.02 9.60
CA ASP A 19 30.59 6.79 8.80
C ASP A 19 30.94 7.07 7.33
N ASP A 20 32.05 6.55 6.87
CA ASP A 20 32.55 6.70 5.49
C ASP A 20 32.04 5.61 4.54
N ASN A 21 31.16 4.70 4.99
CA ASN A 21 30.53 3.74 4.11
C ASN A 21 29.62 4.45 3.09
N VAL A 22 29.49 3.86 1.92
CA VAL A 22 28.54 4.34 0.91
C VAL A 22 27.13 4.28 1.46
N ALA A 23 26.48 5.43 1.52
CA ALA A 23 25.12 5.61 2.04
C ALA A 23 24.08 5.59 0.93
N LEU A 24 24.25 6.45 -0.07
CA LEU A 24 23.26 6.75 -1.07
C LEU A 24 23.88 6.65 -2.48
N ILE A 25 23.17 5.97 -3.37
CA ILE A 25 23.53 5.85 -4.78
C ILE A 25 22.31 6.29 -5.61
N SER A 26 22.50 7.27 -6.49
CA SER A 26 21.44 7.76 -7.40
C SER A 26 22.04 8.06 -8.77
N GLY A 27 21.71 7.25 -9.77
CA GLY A 27 22.36 7.31 -11.07
C GLY A 27 23.87 7.05 -10.96
N ASP A 28 24.67 8.02 -11.38
CA ASP A 28 26.14 7.97 -11.30
C ASP A 28 26.70 8.73 -10.08
N GLN A 29 25.83 9.27 -9.22
CA GLN A 29 26.22 9.98 -8.01
C GLN A 29 26.18 9.07 -6.79
N THR A 30 27.14 9.28 -5.89
CA THR A 30 27.30 8.48 -4.68
C THR A 30 27.68 9.39 -3.52
N TRP A 31 27.10 9.13 -2.35
CA TRP A 31 27.40 9.81 -1.09
C TRP A 31 27.76 8.79 -0.02
N THR A 32 28.72 9.11 0.82
CA THR A 32 28.97 8.42 2.09
C THR A 32 27.92 8.85 3.13
N TRP A 33 27.79 8.08 4.22
CA TRP A 33 26.89 8.49 5.32
C TRP A 33 27.33 9.82 5.92
N ARG A 34 28.64 10.08 6.07
CA ARG A 34 29.18 11.37 6.50
C ARG A 34 28.67 12.50 5.61
N GLU A 35 28.75 12.35 4.31
CA GLU A 35 28.28 13.36 3.34
C GLU A 35 26.76 13.55 3.42
N VAL A 36 25.98 12.46 3.56
CA VAL A 36 24.54 12.52 3.75
C VAL A 36 24.18 13.27 5.04
N VAL A 37 24.94 13.07 6.12
CA VAL A 37 24.75 13.80 7.40
C VAL A 37 25.05 15.28 7.24
N VAL A 38 26.09 15.66 6.51
CA VAL A 38 26.42 17.06 6.20
C VAL A 38 25.26 17.71 5.43
N GLU A 39 24.78 17.06 4.39
CA GLU A 39 23.64 17.53 3.60
C GLU A 39 22.37 17.68 4.47
N ALA A 40 22.12 16.73 5.36
CA ALA A 40 21.01 16.81 6.30
C ALA A 40 21.15 17.97 7.30
N ALA A 41 22.38 18.24 7.80
CA ALA A 41 22.64 19.36 8.71
C ALA A 41 22.39 20.71 8.04
N VAL A 42 22.77 20.86 6.80
CA VAL A 42 22.49 22.05 5.96
C VAL A 42 20.99 22.33 5.86
N ARG A 43 20.18 21.29 5.59
CA ARG A 43 18.70 21.43 5.51
C ARG A 43 18.11 21.70 6.90
N ALA A 44 18.65 21.08 7.94
CA ALA A 44 18.20 21.31 9.32
C ALA A 44 18.39 22.77 9.75
N GLU A 45 19.56 23.35 9.47
CA GLU A 45 19.85 24.75 9.80
C GLU A 45 18.91 25.71 9.05
N TRP A 46 18.71 25.48 7.74
CA TRP A 46 17.73 26.23 6.97
C TRP A 46 16.32 26.13 7.56
N MET A 47 15.85 24.93 7.88
CA MET A 47 14.53 24.71 8.49
C MET A 47 14.39 25.46 9.81
N ARG A 48 15.39 25.38 10.68
CA ARG A 48 15.38 26.05 12.00
C ARG A 48 15.37 27.57 11.89
N GLY A 49 16.05 28.11 10.87
CA GLY A 49 16.11 29.55 10.60
C GLY A 49 14.86 30.11 9.92
N THR A 50 14.12 29.29 9.18
CA THR A 50 13.05 29.76 8.29
C THR A 50 11.66 29.42 8.80
N LEU A 51 11.47 28.29 9.51
CA LEU A 51 10.17 27.87 10.02
C LEU A 51 9.65 28.82 11.09
N HIS A 52 8.42 29.30 10.91
CA HIS A 52 7.77 30.18 11.86
C HIS A 52 7.30 29.41 13.10
N ARG A 53 7.79 29.82 14.28
CA ARG A 53 7.56 29.11 15.57
C ARG A 53 6.10 29.05 16.04
N GLY A 54 5.23 29.93 15.53
CA GLY A 54 3.80 29.98 15.86
C GLY A 54 2.91 29.08 14.99
N ARG A 55 3.50 28.33 14.06
CA ARG A 55 2.80 27.42 13.14
C ARG A 55 3.37 26.02 13.25
N PRO A 56 2.59 24.97 12.88
CA PRO A 56 3.15 23.61 12.76
C PRO A 56 4.40 23.61 11.88
N PRO A 57 5.50 22.96 12.29
CA PRO A 57 6.77 22.96 11.53
C PRO A 57 6.71 22.01 10.33
N HIS A 58 5.70 22.15 9.48
CA HIS A 58 5.40 21.25 8.38
C HIS A 58 5.94 21.79 7.06
N ILE A 59 6.62 20.91 6.32
CA ILE A 59 7.20 21.17 5.00
C ILE A 59 6.64 20.14 4.04
N GLY A 60 5.89 20.60 3.03
CA GLY A 60 5.43 19.74 1.94
C GLY A 60 6.60 19.40 1.01
N VAL A 61 6.71 18.13 0.63
CA VAL A 61 7.71 17.67 -0.34
C VAL A 61 7.02 16.98 -1.49
N LEU A 62 7.17 17.56 -2.68
CA LEU A 62 6.61 17.12 -3.96
C LEU A 62 7.75 16.81 -4.94
N LEU A 63 8.58 15.86 -4.58
CA LEU A 63 9.76 15.43 -5.33
C LEU A 63 9.61 13.97 -5.79
N PRO A 64 10.23 13.58 -6.92
CA PRO A 64 10.50 12.18 -7.20
C PRO A 64 11.53 11.61 -6.21
N ASN A 65 11.90 10.34 -6.33
CA ASN A 65 12.93 9.75 -5.50
C ASN A 65 14.33 10.26 -5.92
N VAL A 66 14.68 11.44 -5.47
CA VAL A 66 15.98 12.08 -5.68
C VAL A 66 16.73 12.24 -4.37
N PRO A 67 18.06 12.39 -4.37
CA PRO A 67 18.86 12.58 -3.15
C PRO A 67 18.35 13.69 -2.26
N GLU A 68 17.88 14.78 -2.85
CA GLU A 68 17.30 15.92 -2.13
C GLU A 68 16.16 15.51 -1.20
N TYR A 69 15.30 14.57 -1.63
CA TYR A 69 14.23 14.09 -0.77
C TYR A 69 14.76 13.41 0.50
N VAL A 70 15.82 12.61 0.37
CA VAL A 70 16.49 11.97 1.54
C VAL A 70 17.07 13.04 2.45
N PHE A 71 17.78 14.03 1.89
CA PHE A 71 18.39 15.10 2.68
C PHE A 71 17.35 15.93 3.42
N GLN A 72 16.19 16.21 2.82
CA GLN A 72 15.08 16.90 3.46
C GLN A 72 14.47 16.09 4.61
N ILE A 73 14.26 14.77 4.44
CA ILE A 73 13.75 13.89 5.50
C ILE A 73 14.70 13.86 6.69
N LEU A 74 16.00 13.65 6.43
CA LEU A 74 17.01 13.55 7.49
C LEU A 74 17.31 14.90 8.13
N GLY A 75 17.24 16.00 7.35
CA GLY A 75 17.31 17.37 7.86
C GLY A 75 16.13 17.70 8.77
N ALA A 76 14.91 17.33 8.40
CA ALA A 76 13.73 17.48 9.24
C ALA A 76 13.84 16.67 10.55
N ALA A 77 14.43 15.46 10.51
CA ALA A 77 14.71 14.68 11.69
C ALA A 77 15.62 15.45 12.67
N LEU A 78 16.69 16.08 12.18
CA LEU A 78 17.60 16.88 12.99
C LEU A 78 16.98 18.19 13.49
N ALA A 79 16.15 18.84 12.67
CA ALA A 79 15.53 20.13 12.98
C ALA A 79 14.33 20.04 13.92
N GLY A 80 13.74 18.86 14.11
CA GLY A 80 12.44 18.71 14.76
C GLY A 80 11.28 19.21 13.88
N ALA A 81 11.46 19.25 12.54
CA ALA A 81 10.45 19.56 11.57
C ALA A 81 9.72 18.30 11.09
N CYS A 82 8.61 18.49 10.38
CA CYS A 82 7.80 17.41 9.85
C CYS A 82 7.68 17.50 8.34
N ILE A 83 8.07 16.45 7.63
CA ILE A 83 7.85 16.31 6.20
C ILE A 83 6.43 15.85 5.93
N VAL A 84 5.75 16.55 5.04
CA VAL A 84 4.46 16.14 4.48
C VAL A 84 4.71 15.53 3.11
N GLY A 85 4.55 14.22 3.01
CA GLY A 85 4.76 13.48 1.75
C GLY A 85 3.63 13.75 0.76
N LEU A 86 3.79 14.75 -0.09
CA LEU A 86 2.80 15.09 -1.11
C LEU A 86 2.84 14.11 -2.29
N ASN A 87 1.67 13.73 -2.77
CA ASN A 87 1.58 12.76 -3.87
C ASN A 87 1.59 13.49 -5.23
N ALA A 88 2.66 13.28 -5.99
CA ALA A 88 2.84 13.85 -7.33
C ALA A 88 1.78 13.43 -8.37
N THR A 89 0.93 12.44 -8.08
CA THR A 89 -0.19 12.05 -8.95
C THR A 89 -1.47 12.87 -8.69
N ARG A 90 -1.58 13.55 -7.55
CA ARG A 90 -2.71 14.43 -7.25
C ARG A 90 -2.61 15.75 -8.01
N ARG A 91 -3.75 16.33 -8.32
CA ARG A 91 -3.85 17.56 -9.12
C ARG A 91 -4.92 18.49 -8.58
N GLY A 92 -4.77 19.79 -8.90
CA GLY A 92 -5.78 20.82 -8.65
C GLY A 92 -6.22 20.85 -7.18
N ALA A 93 -7.52 20.94 -6.96
CA ALA A 93 -8.11 21.11 -5.63
C ALA A 93 -7.74 20.01 -4.60
N GLU A 94 -7.40 18.80 -5.06
CA GLU A 94 -6.99 17.72 -4.13
C GLU A 94 -5.60 17.97 -3.56
N LEU A 95 -4.65 18.40 -4.37
CA LEU A 95 -3.30 18.72 -3.90
C LEU A 95 -3.31 19.97 -2.99
N VAL A 96 -4.04 21.01 -3.38
CA VAL A 96 -4.21 22.22 -2.56
C VAL A 96 -4.80 21.87 -1.20
N ARG A 97 -5.86 21.05 -1.17
CA ARG A 97 -6.49 20.60 0.07
C ARG A 97 -5.52 19.82 0.98
N ASP A 98 -4.65 18.98 0.42
CA ASP A 98 -3.66 18.25 1.20
C ASP A 98 -2.63 19.22 1.83
N ILE A 99 -2.18 20.21 1.10
CA ILE A 99 -1.25 21.25 1.57
C ILE A 99 -1.88 22.09 2.68
N ASP A 100 -3.11 22.59 2.47
CA ASP A 100 -3.84 23.42 3.41
C ASP A 100 -4.19 22.66 4.68
N HIS A 101 -4.74 21.45 4.55
CA HIS A 101 -5.12 20.58 5.69
C HIS A 101 -3.93 20.29 6.60
N THR A 102 -2.75 20.07 6.02
CA THR A 102 -1.54 19.81 6.79
C THR A 102 -0.79 21.07 7.22
N ALA A 103 -1.33 22.25 6.94
CA ALA A 103 -0.77 23.55 7.31
C ALA A 103 0.72 23.70 6.92
N CYS A 104 1.11 23.22 5.75
CA CYS A 104 2.46 23.37 5.24
C CYS A 104 2.88 24.84 5.25
N GLN A 105 4.06 25.13 5.82
CA GLN A 105 4.61 26.48 5.76
C GLN A 105 5.31 26.75 4.42
N PHE A 106 5.91 25.70 3.88
CA PHE A 106 6.63 25.69 2.61
C PHE A 106 6.35 24.41 1.86
N VAL A 107 6.51 24.43 0.55
CA VAL A 107 6.47 23.25 -0.33
C VAL A 107 7.73 23.24 -1.19
N ILE A 108 8.50 22.19 -1.08
CA ILE A 108 9.65 21.90 -1.94
C ILE A 108 9.14 21.03 -3.08
N ALA A 109 9.17 21.55 -4.30
CA ALA A 109 8.68 20.84 -5.48
C ALA A 109 9.77 20.67 -6.53
N ASP A 110 9.71 19.54 -7.24
CA ASP A 110 10.46 19.40 -8.49
C ASP A 110 10.01 20.46 -9.50
N PRO A 111 10.90 21.02 -10.32
CA PRO A 111 10.51 22.01 -11.34
C PRO A 111 9.35 21.57 -12.24
N THR A 112 9.22 20.25 -12.49
CA THR A 112 8.10 19.70 -13.29
C THR A 112 6.74 19.78 -12.60
N TYR A 113 6.72 20.03 -11.29
CA TYR A 113 5.52 20.13 -10.45
C TYR A 113 5.32 21.52 -9.85
N ALA A 114 6.22 22.47 -10.10
CA ALA A 114 6.16 23.81 -9.50
C ALA A 114 4.84 24.52 -9.80
N ASP A 115 4.35 24.45 -11.03
CA ASP A 115 3.09 25.05 -11.47
C ASP A 115 1.84 24.46 -10.77
N LEU A 116 1.99 23.34 -10.02
CA LEU A 116 0.90 22.73 -9.26
C LEU A 116 0.75 23.31 -7.85
N VAL A 117 1.71 24.12 -7.42
CA VAL A 117 1.83 24.66 -6.05
C VAL A 117 1.70 26.19 -6.12
N ASP A 118 1.00 26.76 -5.14
CA ASP A 118 0.89 28.21 -5.01
C ASP A 118 2.27 28.84 -4.75
N GLU A 119 2.62 29.91 -5.49
CA GLU A 119 3.92 30.59 -5.38
C GLU A 119 4.21 31.10 -3.95
N SER A 120 3.17 31.41 -3.17
CA SER A 120 3.32 31.93 -1.79
C SER A 120 3.92 30.91 -0.80
N VAL A 121 3.82 29.61 -1.12
CA VAL A 121 4.38 28.52 -0.30
C VAL A 121 5.48 27.73 -1.01
N LEU A 122 5.69 27.98 -2.32
CA LEU A 122 6.71 27.28 -3.10
C LEU A 122 8.11 27.76 -2.72
N VAL A 123 9.01 26.80 -2.44
CA VAL A 123 10.44 27.09 -2.22
C VAL A 123 11.17 27.05 -3.55
N ALA A 124 11.68 28.20 -3.96
CA ALA A 124 12.50 28.34 -5.17
C ALA A 124 14.00 28.29 -4.82
N ASP A 125 14.83 27.93 -5.80
CA ASP A 125 16.29 28.13 -5.83
C ASP A 125 17.11 27.52 -4.70
N ALA A 126 16.66 26.40 -4.08
CA ALA A 126 17.41 25.66 -3.05
C ALA A 126 18.06 26.58 -1.98
N PRO A 127 17.28 27.31 -1.17
CA PRO A 127 17.79 28.34 -0.25
C PRO A 127 18.74 27.78 0.83
N TRP A 128 18.70 26.48 1.09
CA TRP A 128 19.65 25.80 2.00
C TRP A 128 21.09 25.81 1.47
N ALA A 129 21.33 26.04 0.19
CA ALA A 129 22.68 26.15 -0.37
C ALA A 129 23.53 27.29 0.26
N ALA A 130 22.90 28.23 0.96
CA ALA A 130 23.60 29.28 1.70
C ALA A 130 24.17 28.84 3.06
N TYR A 131 23.84 27.63 3.53
CA TYR A 131 24.19 27.12 4.87
C TYR A 131 25.33 26.08 4.84
N THR A 132 26.36 26.31 4.03
CA THR A 132 27.45 25.34 3.76
C THR A 132 28.28 24.93 4.98
N ASP A 133 28.30 25.76 6.03
CA ASP A 133 29.06 25.52 7.26
C ASP A 133 28.18 25.00 8.41
N ALA A 134 26.98 24.51 8.10
CA ALA A 134 26.04 24.01 9.11
C ALA A 134 26.61 22.79 9.84
N GLY A 135 26.66 22.89 11.18
CA GLY A 135 27.00 21.77 12.07
C GLY A 135 25.77 20.96 12.49
N LEU A 136 26.03 19.80 13.09
CA LEU A 136 24.94 19.04 13.71
C LEU A 136 24.36 19.82 14.89
N PRO A 137 23.02 19.88 15.03
CA PRO A 137 22.38 20.52 16.20
C PRO A 137 22.78 19.83 17.50
N ASP A 138 23.06 20.62 18.56
CA ASP A 138 23.37 20.10 19.91
C ASP A 138 22.15 19.44 20.56
N ASP A 139 20.97 20.03 20.34
CA ASP A 139 19.69 19.52 20.84
C ASP A 139 19.16 18.37 19.99
N GLU A 140 18.31 17.55 20.59
CA GLU A 140 17.67 16.43 19.93
C GLU A 140 16.15 16.53 20.09
N PRO A 141 15.36 16.39 19.01
CA PRO A 141 13.91 16.34 19.11
C PRO A 141 13.44 15.18 19.97
N SER A 142 12.32 15.36 20.68
CA SER A 142 11.75 14.29 21.51
C SER A 142 11.32 13.10 20.64
N SER A 143 11.24 11.92 21.24
CA SER A 143 10.79 10.70 20.55
C SER A 143 9.38 10.81 19.94
N SER A 144 8.52 11.64 20.55
CA SER A 144 7.15 11.90 20.08
C SER A 144 7.04 13.04 19.07
N THR A 145 8.13 13.78 18.78
CA THR A 145 8.11 14.83 17.75
C THR A 145 7.74 14.23 16.40
N LEU A 146 6.77 14.85 15.70
CA LEU A 146 6.38 14.40 14.36
C LEU A 146 7.53 14.59 13.38
N LEU A 147 7.79 13.56 12.58
CA LEU A 147 8.79 13.59 11.53
C LEU A 147 8.17 13.49 10.14
N PHE A 148 7.05 12.77 10.03
CA PHE A 148 6.41 12.58 8.73
C PHE A 148 4.89 12.54 8.85
N LEU A 149 4.20 13.09 7.84
CA LEU A 149 2.77 12.90 7.61
C LEU A 149 2.58 12.11 6.31
N LEU A 150 1.99 10.92 6.46
CA LEU A 150 1.73 10.00 5.36
C LEU A 150 0.26 10.05 4.95
N PHE A 151 -0.04 10.47 3.73
CA PHE A 151 -1.40 10.39 3.22
C PHE A 151 -1.80 8.95 2.92
N THR A 152 -2.95 8.55 3.43
CA THR A 152 -3.57 7.26 3.12
C THR A 152 -4.74 7.44 2.16
N SER A 153 -5.03 6.44 1.34
CA SER A 153 -6.18 6.43 0.45
C SER A 153 -7.47 6.23 1.25
N GLY A 154 -8.02 7.31 1.77
CA GLY A 154 -9.30 7.31 2.50
C GLY A 154 -10.51 7.53 1.59
N SER A 155 -11.68 7.02 1.99
CA SER A 155 -12.97 7.23 1.29
C SER A 155 -13.72 8.47 1.78
N THR A 156 -13.23 9.16 2.80
CA THR A 156 -13.88 10.32 3.44
C THR A 156 -13.51 11.62 2.77
N SER A 157 -14.34 12.65 2.98
CA SER A 157 -14.16 14.02 2.43
C SER A 157 -12.88 14.72 2.88
N ALA A 158 -12.39 14.43 4.09
CA ALA A 158 -11.17 15.02 4.65
C ALA A 158 -9.93 14.15 4.39
N PRO A 159 -8.74 14.74 4.16
CA PRO A 159 -7.49 14.01 4.02
C PRO A 159 -7.15 13.22 5.28
N LYS A 160 -6.64 11.99 5.11
CA LYS A 160 -6.13 11.16 6.21
C LYS A 160 -4.60 11.18 6.18
N ALA A 161 -4.01 12.15 6.88
CA ALA A 161 -2.57 12.27 7.04
C ALA A 161 -2.13 11.56 8.33
N ALA A 162 -1.64 10.33 8.21
CA ALA A 162 -1.19 9.52 9.35
C ALA A 162 0.09 10.09 9.95
N LYS A 163 0.09 10.28 11.27
CA LYS A 163 1.23 10.80 12.03
C LYS A 163 2.33 9.74 12.14
N CYS A 164 3.57 10.16 11.93
CA CYS A 164 4.76 9.34 12.12
C CYS A 164 5.78 10.12 12.93
N SER A 165 5.99 9.72 14.17
CA SER A 165 6.98 10.34 15.07
C SER A 165 8.42 9.90 14.75
N GLN A 166 9.37 10.60 15.36
CA GLN A 166 10.79 10.26 15.40
C GLN A 166 11.03 8.81 15.82
N SER A 167 10.43 8.40 16.94
CA SER A 167 10.62 7.04 17.47
C SER A 167 9.92 5.96 16.66
N ARG A 168 8.80 6.27 16.02
CA ARG A 168 8.10 5.30 15.17
C ARG A 168 8.96 4.90 13.97
N LEU A 169 9.54 5.86 13.25
CA LEU A 169 10.39 5.56 12.09
C LEU A 169 11.71 4.91 12.48
N ALA A 170 12.32 5.36 13.60
CA ALA A 170 13.52 4.72 14.13
C ALA A 170 13.25 3.29 14.63
N GLY A 171 12.10 3.06 15.28
CA GLY A 171 11.72 1.75 15.80
C GLY A 171 11.44 0.70 14.70
N VAL A 172 10.82 1.11 13.61
CA VAL A 172 10.61 0.21 12.45
C VAL A 172 11.94 -0.22 11.84
N ALA A 173 12.91 0.68 11.78
CA ALA A 173 14.25 0.40 11.28
C ALA A 173 14.98 -0.72 12.06
N ALA A 174 14.76 -0.77 13.36
CA ALA A 174 15.38 -1.78 14.22
C ALA A 174 14.84 -3.21 14.00
N ASN A 175 13.68 -3.37 13.37
CA ASN A 175 13.07 -4.67 13.10
C ASN A 175 13.64 -5.37 11.86
N LEU A 176 14.31 -4.64 10.96
CA LEU A 176 14.96 -5.16 9.76
C LEU A 176 16.49 -5.01 9.95
N GLY A 177 17.10 -5.98 10.59
CA GLY A 177 18.56 -5.99 10.82
C GLY A 177 19.31 -6.36 9.55
N PHE A 178 19.91 -5.38 8.86
CA PHE A 178 20.84 -5.58 7.76
C PHE A 178 22.28 -5.46 8.27
N GLY A 179 23.23 -6.16 7.61
CA GLY A 179 24.65 -5.88 7.80
C GLY A 179 25.07 -4.63 7.01
N ALA A 180 26.17 -4.00 7.41
CA ALA A 180 26.68 -2.80 6.73
C ALA A 180 27.03 -3.04 5.25
N GLU A 181 27.31 -4.30 4.88
CA GLU A 181 27.59 -4.72 3.50
C GLU A 181 26.33 -4.85 2.61
N ALA A 182 25.14 -4.74 3.18
CA ALA A 182 23.91 -4.84 2.41
C ALA A 182 23.74 -3.65 1.46
N VAL A 183 23.06 -3.90 0.35
CA VAL A 183 22.68 -2.86 -0.60
C VAL A 183 21.16 -2.95 -0.79
N LEU A 184 20.44 -1.94 -0.34
CA LEU A 184 18.99 -1.85 -0.43
C LEU A 184 18.59 -1.05 -1.67
N TYR A 185 17.58 -1.51 -2.41
CA TYR A 185 17.08 -0.80 -3.59
C TYR A 185 15.69 -0.25 -3.31
N CYS A 186 15.51 1.05 -3.49
CA CYS A 186 14.28 1.80 -3.25
C CYS A 186 13.67 2.32 -4.55
N PRO A 187 12.82 1.54 -5.24
CA PRO A 187 12.06 2.00 -6.39
C PRO A 187 10.70 2.60 -6.02
N MET A 188 10.30 2.47 -4.74
CA MET A 188 9.03 2.96 -4.23
C MET A 188 9.18 4.41 -3.76
N PRO A 189 8.18 5.30 -3.99
CA PRO A 189 8.31 6.70 -3.61
C PRO A 189 8.51 6.91 -2.12
N LEU A 190 9.41 7.83 -1.79
CA LEU A 190 9.72 8.25 -0.42
C LEU A 190 8.55 8.95 0.29
N SER A 191 7.54 9.42 -0.45
CA SER A 191 6.28 9.91 0.12
C SER A 191 5.41 8.80 0.74
N HIS A 192 5.82 7.53 0.66
CA HIS A 192 5.06 6.39 1.19
C HIS A 192 5.79 5.62 2.26
N GLY A 193 5.00 5.10 3.21
CA GLY A 193 5.49 4.33 4.35
C GLY A 193 6.36 3.13 3.98
N ASN A 194 6.12 2.46 2.84
CA ASN A 194 6.94 1.32 2.39
C ASN A 194 8.40 1.74 2.15
N ALA A 195 8.65 2.80 1.39
CA ALA A 195 10.01 3.27 1.11
C ALA A 195 10.75 3.70 2.39
N LEU A 196 10.03 4.38 3.30
CA LEU A 196 10.61 4.82 4.58
C LEU A 196 10.94 3.62 5.47
N SER A 197 9.97 2.74 5.71
CA SER A 197 10.06 1.67 6.71
C SER A 197 10.83 0.44 6.25
N ALA A 198 10.88 0.15 4.94
CA ALA A 198 11.54 -1.04 4.43
C ALA A 198 12.90 -0.76 3.77
N THR A 199 13.23 0.52 3.47
CA THR A 199 14.51 0.84 2.82
C THR A 199 15.26 1.98 3.49
N LEU A 200 14.75 3.23 3.50
CA LEU A 200 15.50 4.40 3.97
C LEU A 200 15.94 4.28 5.44
N PHE A 201 14.99 4.11 6.35
CA PHE A 201 15.32 4.05 7.80
C PHE A 201 16.08 2.79 8.18
N PRO A 202 15.80 1.59 7.62
CA PRO A 202 16.68 0.43 7.79
C PRO A 202 18.10 0.64 7.27
N ALA A 203 18.31 1.31 6.13
CA ALA A 203 19.66 1.64 5.64
C ALA A 203 20.38 2.59 6.61
N LEU A 204 19.69 3.65 7.07
CA LEU A 204 20.21 4.59 8.06
C LEU A 204 20.62 3.90 9.37
N ALA A 205 19.76 3.03 9.90
CA ALA A 205 20.03 2.33 11.16
C ALA A 205 21.20 1.34 11.05
N SER A 206 21.31 0.66 9.91
CA SER A 206 22.33 -0.38 9.68
C SER A 206 23.66 0.16 9.14
N GLY A 207 23.66 1.38 8.58
CA GLY A 207 24.84 1.95 7.89
C GLY A 207 25.12 1.28 6.55
N CYS A 208 24.16 0.59 5.96
CA CYS A 208 24.28 -0.03 4.65
C CYS A 208 23.86 0.93 3.52
N SER A 209 24.11 0.54 2.27
CA SER A 209 23.86 1.41 1.10
C SER A 209 22.39 1.39 0.69
N LEU A 210 21.88 2.54 0.24
CA LEU A 210 20.57 2.73 -0.37
C LEU A 210 20.73 3.18 -1.82
N VAL A 211 20.24 2.39 -2.76
CA VAL A 211 20.12 2.76 -4.17
C VAL A 211 18.76 3.37 -4.40
N LEU A 212 18.72 4.64 -4.80
CA LEU A 212 17.48 5.34 -5.18
C LEU A 212 17.23 5.20 -6.67
N ARG A 213 15.98 4.91 -7.00
CA ARG A 213 15.45 5.04 -8.34
C ARG A 213 14.37 6.09 -8.35
N ASP A 214 14.45 7.05 -9.26
CA ASP A 214 13.51 8.17 -9.39
C ASP A 214 12.05 7.72 -9.46
N ARG A 215 11.82 6.62 -10.20
CA ARG A 215 10.51 5.94 -10.33
C ARG A 215 10.70 4.47 -10.65
N PHE A 216 9.77 3.64 -10.25
CA PHE A 216 9.75 2.22 -10.61
C PHE A 216 9.77 2.02 -12.14
N SER A 217 10.63 1.10 -12.61
CA SER A 217 10.68 0.68 -14.01
C SER A 217 10.98 -0.81 -14.07
N ALA A 218 10.04 -1.59 -14.58
CA ALA A 218 10.21 -3.04 -14.72
C ALA A 218 11.35 -3.40 -15.69
N SER A 219 11.49 -2.63 -16.79
CA SER A 219 12.53 -2.88 -17.80
C SER A 219 13.95 -2.54 -17.34
N CYS A 220 14.09 -1.61 -16.37
CA CYS A 220 15.40 -1.24 -15.83
C CYS A 220 15.76 -2.00 -14.55
N TRP A 221 14.76 -2.68 -13.94
CA TRP A 221 14.90 -3.27 -12.61
C TRP A 221 16.07 -4.25 -12.49
N LEU A 222 16.21 -5.18 -13.44
CA LEU A 222 17.28 -6.18 -13.40
C LEU A 222 18.66 -5.55 -13.55
N ASP A 223 18.81 -4.58 -14.44
CA ASP A 223 20.07 -3.87 -14.66
C ASP A 223 20.48 -3.06 -13.43
N ASP A 224 19.52 -2.37 -12.79
CA ASP A 224 19.75 -1.63 -11.54
C ASP A 224 20.21 -2.58 -10.42
N VAL A 225 19.52 -3.72 -10.27
CA VAL A 225 19.83 -4.74 -9.26
C VAL A 225 21.24 -5.32 -9.48
N ARG A 226 21.60 -5.62 -10.71
CA ARG A 226 22.91 -6.18 -11.05
C ARG A 226 24.04 -5.16 -10.91
N ARG A 227 23.87 -3.97 -11.51
CA ARG A 227 24.88 -2.89 -11.52
C ARG A 227 25.29 -2.48 -10.12
N ASN A 228 24.32 -2.36 -9.22
CA ASN A 228 24.56 -1.88 -7.87
C ASN A 228 24.80 -3.01 -6.85
N GLY A 229 24.75 -4.28 -7.27
CA GLY A 229 24.95 -5.41 -6.37
C GLY A 229 23.88 -5.51 -5.28
N VAL A 230 22.64 -5.14 -5.59
CA VAL A 230 21.51 -5.11 -4.66
C VAL A 230 21.29 -6.45 -3.97
N THR A 231 21.11 -6.44 -2.66
CA THR A 231 20.86 -7.64 -1.83
C THR A 231 19.43 -7.74 -1.33
N PHE A 232 18.71 -6.61 -1.24
CA PHE A 232 17.34 -6.52 -0.78
C PHE A 232 16.59 -5.41 -1.53
N THR A 233 15.30 -5.63 -1.78
CA THR A 233 14.40 -4.56 -2.23
C THR A 233 13.02 -4.74 -1.62
N SER A 234 12.29 -3.63 -1.50
CA SER A 234 10.87 -3.64 -1.18
C SER A 234 10.08 -3.04 -2.34
N THR A 235 8.95 -3.66 -2.65
CA THR A 235 8.06 -3.23 -3.71
C THR A 235 6.61 -3.57 -3.35
N VAL A 236 5.70 -3.63 -4.30
CA VAL A 236 4.31 -4.11 -4.14
C VAL A 236 4.06 -5.30 -5.05
N GLY A 237 3.09 -6.13 -4.72
CA GLY A 237 2.82 -7.37 -5.47
C GLY A 237 2.66 -7.14 -6.98
N ARG A 238 1.95 -6.08 -7.40
CA ARG A 238 1.76 -5.75 -8.81
C ARG A 238 3.07 -5.45 -9.56
N ALA A 239 4.07 -4.89 -8.90
CA ALA A 239 5.38 -4.64 -9.51
C ALA A 239 6.11 -5.94 -9.86
N LEU A 240 5.92 -7.01 -9.09
CA LEU A 240 6.43 -8.34 -9.45
C LEU A 240 5.85 -8.82 -10.78
N GLY A 241 4.54 -8.68 -10.97
CA GLY A 241 3.89 -9.03 -12.23
C GLY A 241 4.48 -8.27 -13.43
N TYR A 242 4.74 -6.97 -13.28
CA TYR A 242 5.39 -6.17 -14.33
C TYR A 242 6.82 -6.62 -14.62
N ILE A 243 7.61 -6.97 -13.60
CA ILE A 243 8.96 -7.50 -13.78
C ILE A 243 8.90 -8.87 -14.46
N LEU A 244 7.99 -9.74 -14.06
CA LEU A 244 7.79 -11.06 -14.67
C LEU A 244 7.36 -10.99 -16.14
N ALA A 245 6.61 -9.95 -16.52
CA ALA A 245 6.21 -9.70 -17.91
C ALA A 245 7.35 -9.23 -18.81
N THR A 246 8.52 -8.85 -18.27
CA THR A 246 9.68 -8.52 -19.09
C THR A 246 10.27 -9.77 -19.75
N PRO A 247 10.84 -9.69 -20.97
CA PRO A 247 11.47 -10.84 -21.60
C PRO A 247 12.54 -11.49 -20.72
N PRO A 248 12.61 -12.84 -20.63
CA PRO A 248 13.69 -13.52 -19.93
C PRO A 248 15.05 -13.23 -20.56
N THR A 249 16.09 -13.16 -19.74
CA THR A 249 17.46 -12.94 -20.16
C THR A 249 18.40 -14.00 -19.58
N PRO A 250 19.59 -14.23 -20.20
CA PRO A 250 20.61 -15.11 -19.61
C PRO A 250 21.13 -14.65 -18.25
N TYR A 251 20.82 -13.40 -17.87
CA TYR A 251 21.32 -12.73 -16.68
C TYR A 251 20.31 -12.70 -15.54
N ASP A 252 19.11 -13.29 -15.71
CA ASP A 252 18.05 -13.25 -14.70
C ASP A 252 18.47 -13.77 -13.32
N ARG A 253 19.50 -14.63 -13.26
CA ARG A 253 20.07 -15.16 -12.00
C ARG A 253 21.48 -14.63 -11.68
N ASP A 254 22.02 -13.74 -12.51
CA ASP A 254 23.36 -13.15 -12.32
C ASP A 254 23.26 -11.85 -11.49
N HIS A 255 22.96 -11.98 -10.20
CA HIS A 255 22.83 -10.86 -9.25
C HIS A 255 23.03 -11.31 -7.79
N LYS A 256 23.12 -10.34 -6.87
CA LYS A 256 23.28 -10.59 -5.43
C LYS A 256 21.96 -10.50 -4.64
N LEU A 257 20.84 -10.22 -5.29
CA LEU A 257 19.54 -10.08 -4.64
C LEU A 257 19.11 -11.40 -4.00
N ARG A 258 18.73 -11.35 -2.72
CA ARG A 258 18.34 -12.51 -1.91
C ARG A 258 16.88 -12.51 -1.55
N VAL A 259 16.34 -11.31 -1.28
CA VAL A 259 14.98 -11.14 -0.75
C VAL A 259 14.32 -9.94 -1.42
N VAL A 260 13.07 -10.14 -1.82
CA VAL A 260 12.14 -9.07 -2.18
C VAL A 260 11.01 -9.08 -1.16
N LEU A 261 10.77 -7.95 -0.50
CA LEU A 261 9.56 -7.72 0.29
C LEU A 261 8.48 -7.16 -0.63
N ALA A 262 7.42 -7.91 -0.85
CA ALA A 262 6.34 -7.53 -1.74
C ALA A 262 4.97 -7.79 -1.08
N PRO A 263 4.46 -6.84 -0.29
CA PRO A 263 3.09 -6.93 0.21
C PRO A 263 2.09 -7.13 -0.93
N GLU A 264 1.03 -7.90 -0.66
CA GLU A 264 -0.05 -8.18 -1.61
C GLU A 264 0.38 -8.98 -2.87
N ALA A 265 1.58 -9.57 -2.89
CA ALA A 265 2.01 -10.43 -3.99
C ALA A 265 1.19 -11.73 -4.05
N SER A 266 0.74 -12.10 -5.26
CA SER A 266 0.05 -13.37 -5.45
C SER A 266 0.99 -14.56 -5.20
N PRO A 267 0.50 -15.71 -4.70
CA PRO A 267 1.32 -16.92 -4.59
C PRO A 267 1.95 -17.33 -5.91
N ARG A 268 1.22 -17.20 -7.02
CA ARG A 268 1.69 -17.46 -8.38
C ARG A 268 2.90 -16.59 -8.74
N ASP A 269 2.81 -15.28 -8.51
CA ASP A 269 3.91 -14.37 -8.82
C ASP A 269 5.12 -14.61 -7.92
N CYS A 270 4.89 -14.93 -6.65
CA CYS A 270 5.97 -15.31 -5.73
C CYS A 270 6.73 -16.54 -6.23
N ASP A 271 6.02 -17.57 -6.69
CA ASP A 271 6.61 -18.80 -7.19
C ASP A 271 7.33 -18.58 -8.53
N ALA A 272 6.70 -17.88 -9.47
CA ALA A 272 7.30 -17.52 -10.76
C ALA A 272 8.56 -16.65 -10.59
N PHE A 273 8.54 -15.70 -9.65
CA PHE A 273 9.68 -14.85 -9.35
C PHE A 273 10.85 -15.64 -8.76
N ARG A 274 10.55 -16.58 -7.84
CA ARG A 274 11.54 -17.49 -7.29
C ARG A 274 12.13 -18.40 -8.36
N GLU A 275 11.29 -18.95 -9.25
CA GLU A 275 11.74 -19.81 -10.34
C GLU A 275 12.64 -19.04 -11.31
N ARG A 276 12.24 -17.85 -11.76
CA ARG A 276 12.98 -17.07 -12.76
C ARG A 276 14.27 -16.48 -12.18
N PHE A 277 14.20 -15.78 -11.06
CA PHE A 277 15.34 -15.01 -10.51
C PHE A 277 16.10 -15.73 -9.39
N GLY A 278 15.57 -16.83 -8.84
CA GLY A 278 16.19 -17.50 -7.69
C GLY A 278 16.08 -16.73 -6.37
N VAL A 279 15.17 -15.76 -6.28
CA VAL A 279 15.01 -14.83 -5.16
C VAL A 279 13.81 -15.21 -4.31
N ARG A 280 13.96 -15.12 -2.99
CA ARG A 280 12.85 -15.33 -2.06
C ARG A 280 11.97 -14.07 -2.00
N VAL A 281 10.69 -14.24 -2.29
CA VAL A 281 9.68 -13.20 -2.09
C VAL A 281 9.05 -13.39 -0.71
N LEU A 282 9.03 -12.33 0.07
CA LEU A 282 8.35 -12.26 1.36
C LEU A 282 7.13 -11.37 1.25
N SER A 283 6.01 -11.86 1.73
CA SER A 283 4.83 -11.05 2.00
C SER A 283 4.85 -10.60 3.46
N GLY A 284 4.34 -9.43 3.71
CA GLY A 284 4.17 -8.88 5.04
C GLY A 284 3.00 -7.92 5.05
N TYR A 285 2.49 -7.61 6.23
CA TYR A 285 1.41 -6.65 6.41
C TYR A 285 1.87 -5.51 7.30
N GLY A 286 1.60 -4.30 6.85
CA GLY A 286 1.77 -3.08 7.63
C GLY A 286 0.96 -1.96 7.00
N SER A 287 0.27 -1.19 7.83
CA SER A 287 -0.47 -0.03 7.34
C SER A 287 0.36 1.25 7.48
N SER A 288 0.08 2.25 6.63
CA SER A 288 0.69 3.58 6.75
C SER A 288 0.35 4.25 8.07
N GLU A 289 -0.79 3.88 8.67
CA GLU A 289 -1.21 4.30 10.00
C GLU A 289 -0.32 3.76 11.13
N GLY A 290 0.37 2.64 10.91
CA GLY A 290 1.14 1.93 11.92
C GLY A 290 0.32 0.85 12.59
N GLY A 291 -0.53 1.15 13.53
CA GLY A 291 -1.45 0.26 14.27
C GLY A 291 -1.05 -1.22 14.32
N ILE A 292 -1.06 -1.88 13.18
CA ILE A 292 -0.71 -3.30 13.02
C ILE A 292 0.45 -3.48 12.04
N SER A 293 1.43 -4.28 12.45
CA SER A 293 2.48 -4.81 11.59
C SER A 293 2.63 -6.30 11.89
N LEU A 294 2.64 -7.13 10.85
CA LEU A 294 2.85 -8.57 10.94
C LEU A 294 4.24 -8.94 10.44
N MET A 295 4.84 -9.92 11.09
CA MET A 295 6.13 -10.49 10.66
C MET A 295 5.93 -11.37 9.44
N PRO A 296 6.77 -11.25 8.40
CA PRO A 296 6.67 -12.09 7.22
C PRO A 296 6.71 -13.59 7.58
N ALA A 297 5.80 -14.37 7.00
CA ALA A 297 5.78 -15.83 7.13
C ALA A 297 6.26 -16.51 5.84
N ALA A 298 6.65 -17.78 5.97
CA ALA A 298 7.11 -18.58 4.84
C ALA A 298 5.98 -19.05 3.91
N LYS A 299 4.71 -18.70 4.21
CA LYS A 299 3.54 -19.05 3.40
C LYS A 299 3.27 -17.96 2.37
N PRO A 300 3.47 -18.21 1.07
CA PRO A 300 3.24 -17.22 0.01
C PRO A 300 1.81 -16.67 0.03
N GLY A 301 1.65 -15.36 -0.17
CA GLY A 301 0.34 -14.70 -0.17
C GLY A 301 -0.30 -14.49 1.21
N SER A 302 0.35 -14.91 2.29
CA SER A 302 -0.11 -14.60 3.66
C SER A 302 0.22 -13.17 4.05
N LEU A 303 -0.51 -12.63 5.04
CA LEU A 303 -0.16 -11.37 5.70
C LEU A 303 1.02 -11.51 6.67
N GLY A 304 1.29 -12.74 7.14
CA GLY A 304 2.32 -13.03 8.13
C GLY A 304 1.78 -13.46 9.48
N THR A 305 2.61 -13.37 10.51
CA THR A 305 2.30 -13.74 11.90
C THR A 305 2.41 -12.54 12.84
N ALA A 306 1.72 -12.58 13.97
CA ALA A 306 1.85 -11.55 14.98
C ALA A 306 3.29 -11.54 15.57
N PRO A 307 3.89 -10.35 15.78
CA PRO A 307 5.13 -10.23 16.53
C PRO A 307 4.98 -10.79 17.95
N LYS A 308 6.06 -11.32 18.51
CA LYS A 308 6.04 -11.86 19.87
C LYS A 308 5.60 -10.78 20.88
N GLY A 309 4.53 -11.08 21.61
CA GLY A 309 3.99 -10.19 22.65
C GLY A 309 2.99 -9.13 22.13
N ALA A 310 2.72 -9.07 20.82
CA ALA A 310 1.66 -8.23 20.28
C ALA A 310 0.31 -8.96 20.35
N ASP A 311 -0.73 -8.28 20.84
CA ASP A 311 -2.09 -8.82 20.90
C ASP A 311 -2.85 -8.42 19.62
N ILE A 312 -2.61 -9.20 18.56
CA ILE A 312 -3.26 -9.05 17.25
C ILE A 312 -4.25 -10.20 17.06
N ALA A 313 -5.48 -9.88 16.71
CA ALA A 313 -6.58 -10.83 16.56
C ALA A 313 -7.41 -10.55 15.32
N VAL A 314 -8.23 -11.52 14.94
CA VAL A 314 -9.34 -11.35 14.00
C VAL A 314 -10.63 -11.44 14.81
N VAL A 315 -11.49 -10.43 14.68
CA VAL A 315 -12.71 -10.31 15.48
C VAL A 315 -13.93 -10.01 14.62
N HIS A 316 -15.08 -10.46 15.07
CA HIS A 316 -16.39 -10.06 14.53
C HIS A 316 -16.72 -8.61 14.92
N GLU A 317 -17.77 -8.05 14.33
CA GLU A 317 -18.22 -6.68 14.60
C GLU A 317 -18.58 -6.45 16.09
N ASP A 318 -19.01 -7.50 16.81
CA ASP A 318 -19.29 -7.46 18.25
C ASP A 318 -18.04 -7.56 19.14
N GLY A 319 -16.85 -7.63 18.53
CA GLY A 319 -15.55 -7.71 19.21
C GLY A 319 -15.16 -9.10 19.72
N LYS A 320 -15.97 -10.14 19.44
CA LYS A 320 -15.59 -11.52 19.78
C LYS A 320 -14.56 -12.07 18.80
N ASP A 321 -13.67 -12.92 19.29
CA ASP A 321 -12.69 -13.62 18.47
C ASP A 321 -13.37 -14.49 17.41
N CYS A 322 -12.90 -14.39 16.18
CA CYS A 322 -13.24 -15.32 15.13
C CYS A 322 -12.63 -16.70 15.38
N ALA A 323 -13.29 -17.72 14.89
CA ALA A 323 -12.76 -19.09 14.91
C ALA A 323 -11.48 -19.22 14.08
N VAL A 324 -10.67 -20.21 14.37
CA VAL A 324 -9.55 -20.60 13.50
C VAL A 324 -10.11 -21.09 12.17
N ALA A 325 -9.47 -20.68 11.08
CA ALA A 325 -9.87 -21.09 9.74
C ALA A 325 -9.70 -22.60 9.55
N GLU A 326 -10.73 -23.24 9.03
CA GLU A 326 -10.78 -24.66 8.69
C GLU A 326 -10.85 -24.82 7.16
N PHE A 327 -10.09 -25.78 6.65
CA PHE A 327 -9.99 -26.05 5.21
C PHE A 327 -10.36 -27.48 4.90
N ASP A 328 -11.03 -27.70 3.78
CA ASP A 328 -11.24 -29.03 3.23
C ASP A 328 -9.96 -29.61 2.55
N ALA A 329 -10.09 -30.81 2.02
CA ALA A 329 -8.98 -31.50 1.34
C ALA A 329 -8.49 -30.75 0.07
N ASN A 330 -9.29 -29.85 -0.48
CA ASN A 330 -8.98 -29.05 -1.66
C ASN A 330 -8.46 -27.65 -1.33
N GLY A 331 -8.36 -27.31 -0.02
CA GLY A 331 -7.93 -25.98 0.45
C GLY A 331 -9.03 -24.92 0.47
N ALA A 332 -10.30 -25.29 0.28
CA ALA A 332 -11.41 -24.37 0.44
C ALA A 332 -11.69 -24.11 1.92
N LEU A 333 -11.90 -22.82 2.28
CA LEU A 333 -12.26 -22.39 3.62
C LEU A 333 -13.70 -22.82 3.94
N THR A 334 -13.88 -23.74 4.89
CA THR A 334 -15.18 -24.38 5.18
C THR A 334 -16.00 -23.63 6.23
N ASN A 335 -15.35 -22.82 7.07
CA ASN A 335 -15.99 -22.05 8.15
C ASN A 335 -15.81 -20.54 7.96
N ALA A 336 -15.96 -20.04 6.74
CA ALA A 336 -15.69 -18.64 6.40
C ALA A 336 -16.49 -17.63 7.25
N ALA A 337 -17.75 -17.93 7.57
CA ALA A 337 -18.62 -17.05 8.35
C ALA A 337 -18.14 -16.88 9.81
N GLU A 338 -17.51 -17.90 10.37
CA GLU A 338 -17.00 -17.94 11.74
C GLU A 338 -15.53 -17.49 11.83
N ALA A 339 -14.77 -17.65 10.73
CA ALA A 339 -13.33 -17.42 10.72
C ALA A 339 -12.92 -16.02 10.21
N ILE A 340 -13.74 -15.39 9.35
CA ILE A 340 -13.42 -14.08 8.77
C ILE A 340 -14.01 -12.97 9.64
N GLY A 341 -13.15 -11.99 9.97
CA GLY A 341 -13.50 -10.78 10.70
C GLY A 341 -12.51 -9.67 10.45
N GLU A 342 -12.64 -8.57 11.20
CA GLU A 342 -11.71 -7.45 11.09
C GLU A 342 -10.40 -7.74 11.85
N LEU A 343 -9.29 -7.43 11.21
CA LEU A 343 -7.96 -7.52 11.84
C LEU A 343 -7.81 -6.37 12.83
N VAL A 344 -7.56 -6.69 14.10
CA VAL A 344 -7.45 -5.70 15.18
C VAL A 344 -6.17 -5.90 15.99
N ARG A 345 -5.76 -4.82 16.67
CA ARG A 345 -4.73 -4.86 17.70
C ARG A 345 -5.30 -4.35 19.01
N ARG A 346 -5.25 -5.20 20.07
CA ARG A 346 -5.84 -4.90 21.38
C ARG A 346 -4.92 -4.09 22.27
N ASP A 347 -3.61 -4.32 22.17
CA ASP A 347 -2.56 -3.57 22.85
C ASP A 347 -2.13 -2.33 22.02
N ALA A 348 -3.12 -1.55 21.52
CA ALA A 348 -2.88 -0.50 20.54
C ALA A 348 -2.22 0.76 21.11
N ALA A 349 -2.06 0.88 22.43
CA ALA A 349 -1.44 2.04 23.06
C ALA A 349 -0.03 2.29 22.51
N GLY A 350 0.15 3.43 21.83
CA GLY A 350 1.42 3.83 21.21
C GLY A 350 1.75 3.20 19.86
N SER A 351 0.91 2.30 19.31
CA SER A 351 1.12 1.73 17.98
C SER A 351 0.50 2.55 16.86
N PHE A 352 -0.57 3.29 17.15
CA PHE A 352 -1.23 4.23 16.26
C PHE A 352 -1.15 5.64 16.82
N GLU A 353 -0.50 6.55 16.11
CA GLU A 353 -0.26 7.93 16.54
C GLU A 353 -1.37 8.89 16.09
N GLY A 354 -2.40 8.38 15.41
CA GLY A 354 -3.54 9.14 14.94
C GLY A 354 -3.33 9.76 13.57
N TYR A 355 -4.33 10.54 13.16
CA TYR A 355 -4.29 11.38 11.97
C TYR A 355 -4.11 12.84 12.36
N TRP A 356 -3.49 13.61 11.47
CA TRP A 356 -3.38 15.05 11.65
C TRP A 356 -4.75 15.70 11.41
N ASP A 357 -5.21 16.48 12.37
CA ASP A 357 -6.45 17.26 12.32
C ASP A 357 -7.66 16.51 11.73
N ASN A 358 -7.84 15.23 12.10
CA ASN A 358 -8.95 14.39 11.66
C ASN A 358 -9.37 13.40 12.78
N GLU A 359 -10.09 13.94 13.79
CA GLU A 359 -10.53 13.17 14.95
C GLU A 359 -11.61 12.14 14.59
N GLU A 360 -12.47 12.42 13.61
CA GLU A 360 -13.48 11.49 13.13
C GLU A 360 -12.83 10.21 12.58
N ALA A 361 -11.90 10.36 11.64
CA ALA A 361 -11.17 9.22 11.10
C ALA A 361 -10.33 8.49 12.16
N GLN A 362 -9.86 9.20 13.18
CA GLN A 362 -9.13 8.59 14.29
C GLN A 362 -10.07 7.76 15.18
N SER A 363 -11.26 8.25 15.50
CA SER A 363 -12.25 7.53 16.31
C SER A 363 -12.74 6.27 15.61
N ASP A 364 -12.86 6.27 14.28
CA ASP A 364 -13.18 5.08 13.49
C ASP A 364 -12.13 3.97 13.64
N ARG A 365 -10.86 4.36 13.83
CA ARG A 365 -9.74 3.41 13.98
C ARG A 365 -9.50 2.99 15.43
N LEU A 366 -9.86 3.82 16.39
CA LEU A 366 -9.69 3.53 17.82
C LEU A 366 -11.06 3.33 18.48
N ARG A 367 -11.53 2.10 18.52
CA ARG A 367 -12.81 1.72 19.13
C ARG A 367 -12.56 0.83 20.35
N GLY A 368 -13.10 1.19 21.50
CA GLY A 368 -12.95 0.41 22.74
C GLY A 368 -11.48 0.21 23.19
N GLY A 369 -10.58 1.12 22.84
CA GLY A 369 -9.14 1.03 23.16
C GLY A 369 -8.34 0.13 22.20
N TRP A 370 -8.96 -0.47 21.21
CA TRP A 370 -8.33 -1.30 20.19
C TRP A 370 -8.14 -0.52 18.90
N PHE A 371 -7.09 -0.87 18.16
CA PHE A 371 -6.90 -0.39 16.79
C PHE A 371 -7.60 -1.35 15.80
N TRP A 372 -8.49 -0.81 15.00
CA TRP A 372 -9.24 -1.50 13.95
C TRP A 372 -8.68 -1.14 12.59
N SER A 373 -8.17 -2.15 11.88
CA SER A 373 -7.44 -1.92 10.63
C SER A 373 -8.33 -1.52 9.45
N GLY A 374 -9.61 -1.89 9.48
CA GLY A 374 -10.51 -1.81 8.32
C GLY A 374 -10.24 -2.88 7.27
N ASP A 375 -9.36 -3.84 7.57
CA ASP A 375 -9.06 -4.97 6.71
C ASP A 375 -9.65 -6.25 7.30
N LEU A 376 -10.34 -7.03 6.47
CA LEU A 376 -10.84 -8.35 6.81
C LEU A 376 -9.71 -9.37 6.67
N ALA A 377 -9.63 -10.27 7.62
CA ALA A 377 -8.65 -11.34 7.65
C ALA A 377 -9.24 -12.63 8.23
N TYR A 378 -8.53 -13.73 8.11
CA TYR A 378 -8.70 -14.93 8.91
C TYR A 378 -7.34 -15.44 9.37
N ARG A 379 -7.33 -16.25 10.41
CA ARG A 379 -6.12 -16.85 11.00
C ARG A 379 -6.19 -18.35 10.89
N ASP A 380 -5.15 -18.99 10.33
CA ASP A 380 -5.06 -20.44 10.22
C ASP A 380 -4.55 -21.11 11.53
N GLY A 381 -4.54 -22.46 11.54
CA GLY A 381 -4.10 -23.26 12.67
C GLY A 381 -2.62 -23.07 13.07
N ASP A 382 -1.78 -22.56 12.17
CA ASP A 382 -0.37 -22.23 12.42
C ASP A 382 -0.19 -20.78 12.93
N GLY A 383 -1.30 -20.04 13.12
CA GLY A 383 -1.27 -18.66 13.58
C GLY A 383 -0.91 -17.64 12.50
N VAL A 384 -0.94 -18.05 11.24
CA VAL A 384 -0.69 -17.16 10.09
C VAL A 384 -1.98 -16.46 9.69
N PHE A 385 -1.89 -15.14 9.48
CA PHE A 385 -2.99 -14.31 9.03
C PHE A 385 -3.06 -14.24 7.51
N TRP A 386 -4.27 -14.18 6.99
CA TRP A 386 -4.57 -14.14 5.56
C TRP A 386 -5.57 -13.03 5.27
N PHE A 387 -5.33 -12.28 4.21
CA PHE A 387 -6.22 -11.20 3.78
C PHE A 387 -7.53 -11.76 3.21
N ALA A 388 -8.65 -11.22 3.65
CA ALA A 388 -9.97 -11.61 3.16
C ALA A 388 -10.72 -10.47 2.43
N GLY A 389 -10.19 -9.24 2.45
CA GLY A 389 -10.81 -8.07 1.82
C GLY A 389 -10.77 -6.86 2.73
N ARG A 390 -11.58 -5.85 2.39
CA ARG A 390 -11.78 -4.69 3.25
C ARG A 390 -13.13 -4.75 3.95
N VAL A 391 -13.24 -4.10 5.09
CA VAL A 391 -14.54 -3.82 5.69
C VAL A 391 -15.36 -3.05 4.65
N GLY A 392 -16.54 -3.59 4.27
CA GLY A 392 -17.33 -3.11 3.12
C GLY A 392 -17.12 -3.87 1.80
N ASP A 393 -16.16 -4.80 1.74
CA ASP A 393 -15.99 -5.74 0.61
C ASP A 393 -16.74 -7.07 0.81
N TRP A 394 -17.70 -7.11 1.74
CA TRP A 394 -18.61 -8.23 1.87
C TRP A 394 -19.55 -8.29 0.69
N ILE A 395 -19.80 -9.50 0.20
CA ILE A 395 -20.75 -9.79 -0.87
C ILE A 395 -21.84 -10.66 -0.28
N ARG A 396 -23.10 -10.28 -0.47
CA ARG A 396 -24.27 -11.01 0.01
C ARG A 396 -25.03 -11.61 -1.15
N VAL A 397 -24.86 -12.89 -1.42
CA VAL A 397 -25.57 -13.62 -2.48
C VAL A 397 -26.51 -14.63 -1.84
N ASP A 398 -27.82 -14.55 -2.14
CA ASP A 398 -28.84 -15.51 -1.66
C ASP A 398 -28.71 -15.80 -0.14
N SER A 399 -28.61 -14.78 0.68
CA SER A 399 -28.46 -14.85 2.15
C SER A 399 -27.13 -15.43 2.64
N GLU A 400 -26.16 -15.71 1.78
CA GLU A 400 -24.79 -16.05 2.13
C GLU A 400 -23.92 -14.81 2.11
N ASN A 401 -23.22 -14.53 3.21
CA ASN A 401 -22.25 -13.45 3.31
C ASN A 401 -20.84 -14.02 3.16
N PHE A 402 -20.06 -13.45 2.28
CA PHE A 402 -18.65 -13.82 2.12
C PHE A 402 -17.81 -12.63 1.69
N ALA A 403 -16.53 -12.68 2.01
CA ALA A 403 -15.58 -11.64 1.62
C ALA A 403 -15.16 -11.80 0.17
N ALA A 404 -14.96 -10.68 -0.54
CA ALA A 404 -14.51 -10.66 -1.93
C ALA A 404 -13.11 -11.25 -2.13
N GLY A 405 -12.20 -11.14 -1.15
CA GLY A 405 -10.81 -11.53 -1.28
C GLY A 405 -10.55 -13.00 -1.63
N PRO A 406 -11.23 -13.98 -1.02
CA PRO A 406 -11.15 -15.38 -1.42
C PRO A 406 -11.51 -15.61 -2.89
N VAL A 407 -12.59 -14.99 -3.36
CA VAL A 407 -13.02 -15.09 -4.76
C VAL A 407 -12.02 -14.41 -5.70
N GLU A 408 -11.50 -13.26 -5.31
CA GLU A 408 -10.49 -12.51 -6.07
C GLU A 408 -9.19 -13.34 -6.25
N ARG A 409 -8.75 -14.05 -5.20
CA ARG A 409 -7.60 -14.97 -5.31
C ARG A 409 -7.86 -16.12 -6.28
N ILE A 410 -9.06 -16.68 -6.30
CA ILE A 410 -9.43 -17.75 -7.24
C ILE A 410 -9.43 -17.22 -8.66
N VAL A 411 -10.14 -16.11 -8.92
CA VAL A 411 -10.20 -15.47 -10.23
C VAL A 411 -8.80 -15.05 -10.72
N GLY A 412 -7.94 -14.57 -9.82
CA GLY A 412 -6.55 -14.21 -10.12
C GLY A 412 -5.63 -15.39 -10.52
N ARG A 413 -6.06 -16.65 -10.36
CA ARG A 413 -5.34 -17.81 -10.86
C ARG A 413 -5.53 -18.03 -12.37
N TYR A 414 -6.51 -17.36 -12.98
CA TYR A 414 -6.77 -17.48 -14.41
C TYR A 414 -5.52 -17.04 -15.20
N GLU A 415 -4.97 -17.94 -16.01
CA GLU A 415 -3.66 -17.74 -16.64
C GLU A 415 -3.60 -16.54 -17.59
N HIS A 416 -4.73 -16.18 -18.18
CA HIS A 416 -4.85 -15.05 -19.11
C HIS A 416 -5.21 -13.72 -18.42
N ALA A 417 -5.30 -13.69 -17.09
CA ALA A 417 -5.48 -12.47 -16.31
C ALA A 417 -4.12 -11.90 -15.88
N ALA A 418 -3.83 -10.66 -16.25
CA ALA A 418 -2.71 -9.87 -15.70
C ALA A 418 -3.05 -9.34 -14.31
N ALA A 419 -4.33 -8.99 -14.08
CA ALA A 419 -4.86 -8.60 -12.79
C ALA A 419 -6.36 -8.90 -12.70
N ALA A 420 -6.85 -9.05 -11.48
CA ALA A 420 -8.26 -9.26 -11.19
C ALA A 420 -8.72 -8.39 -10.02
N ALA A 421 -9.99 -7.98 -10.04
CA ALA A 421 -10.68 -7.35 -8.92
C ALA A 421 -12.07 -7.97 -8.78
N VAL A 422 -12.51 -8.25 -7.54
CA VAL A 422 -13.84 -8.81 -7.27
C VAL A 422 -14.56 -7.96 -6.24
N PHE A 423 -15.85 -7.73 -6.47
CA PHE A 423 -16.73 -6.98 -5.56
C PHE A 423 -18.20 -7.32 -5.78
N GLY A 424 -19.03 -6.96 -4.80
CA GLY A 424 -20.47 -7.07 -4.92
C GLY A 424 -21.07 -5.94 -5.74
N VAL A 425 -22.00 -6.28 -6.63
CA VAL A 425 -22.89 -5.35 -7.33
C VAL A 425 -24.34 -5.65 -6.92
N PRO A 426 -25.24 -4.65 -6.88
CA PRO A 426 -26.60 -4.87 -6.42
C PRO A 426 -27.36 -5.91 -7.23
N ASP A 427 -28.19 -6.71 -6.55
CA ASP A 427 -29.17 -7.62 -7.19
C ASP A 427 -30.58 -7.00 -7.15
N PRO A 428 -31.41 -7.12 -8.21
CA PRO A 428 -32.77 -6.60 -8.23
C PRO A 428 -33.65 -7.16 -7.12
N ALA A 429 -33.54 -8.44 -6.79
CA ALA A 429 -34.37 -9.10 -5.79
C ALA A 429 -33.89 -8.88 -4.35
N GLY A 430 -32.61 -8.49 -4.15
CA GLY A 430 -32.05 -8.25 -2.82
C GLY A 430 -30.60 -8.75 -2.71
N GLY A 431 -29.82 -8.14 -1.82
CA GLY A 431 -28.41 -8.45 -1.69
C GLY A 431 -27.58 -8.04 -2.91
N ASP A 432 -26.59 -8.85 -3.22
CA ASP A 432 -25.59 -8.59 -4.25
C ASP A 432 -25.47 -9.76 -5.23
N GLN A 433 -24.79 -9.49 -6.33
CA GLN A 433 -24.18 -10.48 -7.24
C GLN A 433 -22.67 -10.26 -7.28
N VAL A 434 -21.92 -11.30 -7.57
CA VAL A 434 -20.46 -11.21 -7.71
C VAL A 434 -20.12 -10.62 -9.08
N MET A 435 -19.33 -9.56 -9.09
CA MET A 435 -18.70 -9.02 -10.29
C MET A 435 -17.18 -9.19 -10.22
N ALA A 436 -16.62 -9.80 -11.25
CA ALA A 436 -15.17 -9.84 -11.49
C ALA A 436 -14.80 -8.82 -12.56
N VAL A 437 -13.70 -8.11 -12.36
CA VAL A 437 -13.06 -7.29 -13.39
C VAL A 437 -11.72 -7.92 -13.71
N LEU A 438 -11.45 -8.16 -14.98
CA LEU A 438 -10.23 -8.77 -15.48
C LEU A 438 -9.47 -7.77 -16.35
N GLU A 439 -8.20 -7.60 -16.06
CA GLU A 439 -7.21 -7.04 -16.97
C GLU A 439 -6.53 -8.22 -17.67
N THR A 440 -6.67 -8.34 -18.98
CA THR A 440 -6.10 -9.47 -19.70
C THR A 440 -4.58 -9.33 -19.89
N ALA A 441 -3.88 -10.45 -19.89
CA ALA A 441 -2.46 -10.49 -20.18
C ALA A 441 -2.18 -9.96 -21.61
N PRO A 442 -1.04 -9.29 -21.85
CA PRO A 442 -0.69 -8.77 -23.16
C PRO A 442 -0.77 -9.84 -24.25
N GLY A 443 -1.49 -9.54 -25.34
CA GLY A 443 -1.66 -10.45 -26.47
C GLY A 443 -2.76 -11.50 -26.30
N HIS A 444 -3.48 -11.51 -25.18
CA HIS A 444 -4.60 -12.41 -24.94
C HIS A 444 -5.93 -11.67 -24.99
N ALA A 445 -6.90 -12.25 -25.71
CA ALA A 445 -8.30 -11.84 -25.64
C ALA A 445 -9.02 -12.69 -24.59
N PHE A 446 -10.04 -12.13 -23.95
CA PHE A 446 -10.88 -12.89 -23.03
C PHE A 446 -11.73 -13.90 -23.81
N ASP A 447 -11.64 -15.16 -23.41
CA ASP A 447 -12.52 -16.23 -23.90
C ASP A 447 -13.49 -16.65 -22.78
N PRO A 448 -14.81 -16.45 -22.96
CA PRO A 448 -15.80 -16.78 -21.94
C PRO A 448 -15.94 -18.28 -21.69
N GLY A 449 -15.68 -19.12 -22.68
CA GLY A 449 -15.74 -20.58 -22.56
C GLY A 449 -14.56 -21.12 -21.74
N ASP A 450 -13.36 -20.67 -22.07
CA ASP A 450 -12.14 -21.00 -21.34
C ASP A 450 -12.19 -20.52 -19.88
N PHE A 451 -12.68 -19.30 -19.63
CA PHE A 451 -12.88 -18.78 -18.28
C PHE A 451 -13.91 -19.60 -17.49
N ALA A 452 -15.01 -20.04 -18.14
CA ALA A 452 -16.01 -20.90 -17.50
C ALA A 452 -15.43 -22.28 -17.13
N GLU A 453 -14.66 -22.89 -18.03
CA GLU A 453 -13.96 -24.15 -17.78
C GLU A 453 -12.96 -23.99 -16.62
N PHE A 454 -12.14 -22.94 -16.66
CA PHE A 454 -11.23 -22.61 -15.56
C PHE A 454 -11.97 -22.55 -14.20
N LEU A 455 -13.07 -21.79 -14.11
CA LEU A 455 -13.85 -21.70 -12.86
C LEU A 455 -14.42 -23.06 -12.44
N GLY A 456 -14.83 -23.89 -13.39
CA GLY A 456 -15.34 -25.25 -13.14
C GLY A 456 -14.30 -26.19 -12.53
N THR A 457 -13.02 -25.93 -12.77
CA THR A 457 -11.90 -26.72 -12.19
C THR A 457 -11.48 -26.25 -10.79
N GLN A 458 -11.96 -25.08 -10.31
CA GLN A 458 -11.57 -24.54 -9.01
C GLN A 458 -12.36 -25.20 -7.89
N ALA A 459 -11.74 -26.19 -7.23
CA ALA A 459 -12.39 -26.95 -6.16
C ALA A 459 -12.74 -26.12 -4.92
N ASP A 460 -12.04 -25.00 -4.72
CA ASP A 460 -12.26 -24.05 -3.61
C ASP A 460 -13.23 -22.89 -3.97
N LEU A 461 -13.84 -22.91 -5.17
CA LEU A 461 -14.85 -21.93 -5.55
C LEU A 461 -16.21 -22.32 -4.96
N GLY A 462 -16.69 -21.55 -3.98
CA GLY A 462 -18.02 -21.74 -3.41
C GLY A 462 -19.13 -21.66 -4.47
N THR A 463 -20.21 -22.40 -4.30
CA THR A 463 -21.29 -22.52 -5.28
C THR A 463 -21.98 -21.20 -5.63
N LYS A 464 -21.91 -20.18 -4.73
CA LYS A 464 -22.45 -18.84 -4.92
C LYS A 464 -21.37 -17.79 -5.22
N TRP A 465 -20.11 -18.20 -5.25
CA TRP A 465 -18.96 -17.31 -5.40
C TRP A 465 -18.59 -17.04 -6.86
N ALA A 466 -19.02 -17.91 -7.77
CA ALA A 466 -18.74 -17.74 -9.18
C ALA A 466 -19.28 -16.39 -9.69
N PRO A 467 -18.45 -15.55 -10.33
CA PRO A 467 -18.87 -14.25 -10.81
C PRO A 467 -20.11 -14.35 -11.71
N ARG A 468 -21.14 -13.55 -11.42
CA ARG A 468 -22.28 -13.39 -12.32
C ARG A 468 -21.94 -12.48 -13.49
N PHE A 469 -21.14 -11.44 -13.21
CA PHE A 469 -20.67 -10.50 -14.21
C PHE A 469 -19.15 -10.53 -14.30
N VAL A 470 -18.64 -10.47 -15.52
CA VAL A 470 -17.21 -10.34 -15.84
C VAL A 470 -17.03 -9.13 -16.73
N ARG A 471 -16.36 -8.12 -16.22
CA ARG A 471 -15.95 -6.93 -16.96
C ARG A 471 -14.50 -7.11 -17.41
N VAL A 472 -14.23 -6.91 -18.68
CA VAL A 472 -12.89 -7.02 -19.25
C VAL A 472 -12.39 -5.61 -19.56
N THR A 473 -11.29 -5.20 -18.94
CA THR A 473 -10.75 -3.85 -19.08
C THR A 473 -9.28 -3.90 -19.54
N PRO A 474 -8.83 -2.92 -20.33
CA PRO A 474 -7.41 -2.84 -20.71
C PRO A 474 -6.49 -2.52 -19.52
N ALA A 475 -7.03 -1.89 -18.45
CA ALA A 475 -6.28 -1.60 -17.25
C ALA A 475 -7.23 -1.46 -16.06
N ILE A 476 -6.95 -2.18 -14.96
CA ILE A 476 -7.66 -2.01 -13.70
C ILE A 476 -7.18 -0.71 -13.03
N PRO A 477 -8.10 0.20 -12.62
CA PRO A 477 -7.74 1.42 -11.91
C PRO A 477 -6.91 1.14 -10.67
N VAL A 478 -5.91 1.96 -10.42
CA VAL A 478 -5.04 1.86 -9.23
C VAL A 478 -4.91 3.21 -8.54
N VAL A 479 -4.79 3.17 -7.22
CA VAL A 479 -4.46 4.32 -6.38
C VAL A 479 -3.06 4.17 -5.81
N GLY A 480 -2.38 5.29 -5.64
CA GLY A 480 -1.02 5.29 -5.09
C GLY A 480 -0.07 4.46 -5.96
N HIS A 481 0.63 3.50 -5.34
CA HIS A 481 1.68 2.72 -5.99
C HIS A 481 1.22 1.34 -6.43
N GLY A 482 0.09 1.25 -7.12
CA GLY A 482 -0.38 0.01 -7.74
C GLY A 482 -1.44 -0.75 -6.96
N LYS A 483 -2.02 -0.16 -5.90
CA LYS A 483 -3.16 -0.76 -5.21
C LYS A 483 -4.42 -0.61 -6.07
N VAL A 484 -5.16 -1.71 -6.26
CA VAL A 484 -6.43 -1.71 -7.01
C VAL A 484 -7.42 -0.73 -6.38
N ASP A 485 -7.96 0.17 -7.20
CA ASP A 485 -9.07 1.04 -6.81
C ASP A 485 -10.40 0.45 -7.29
N LYS A 486 -11.12 -0.18 -6.35
CA LYS A 486 -12.43 -0.76 -6.64
C LYS A 486 -13.57 0.27 -6.69
N LYS A 487 -13.34 1.52 -6.24
CA LYS A 487 -14.42 2.53 -6.16
C LYS A 487 -15.00 2.89 -7.53
N PRO A 488 -14.18 3.32 -8.53
CA PRO A 488 -14.73 3.60 -9.86
C PRO A 488 -15.34 2.36 -10.50
N LEU A 489 -14.72 1.18 -10.31
CA LEU A 489 -15.25 -0.07 -10.84
C LEU A 489 -16.62 -0.42 -10.27
N ARG A 490 -16.80 -0.27 -8.95
CA ARG A 490 -18.07 -0.55 -8.25
C ARG A 490 -19.14 0.49 -8.58
N ARG A 491 -18.77 1.78 -8.68
CA ARG A 491 -19.67 2.86 -9.07
C ARG A 491 -20.26 2.63 -10.45
N ASP A 492 -19.39 2.34 -11.41
CA ASP A 492 -19.78 2.18 -12.81
C ASP A 492 -20.42 0.80 -13.07
N ALA A 493 -19.99 -0.23 -12.35
CA ALA A 493 -20.42 -1.63 -12.49
C ALA A 493 -20.48 -2.05 -13.97
N TRP A 494 -21.69 -2.28 -14.50
CA TRP A 494 -21.94 -2.58 -15.91
C TRP A 494 -22.30 -1.36 -16.77
N LEU A 495 -22.31 -0.14 -16.20
CA LEU A 495 -22.56 1.12 -16.90
C LEU A 495 -21.24 1.75 -17.38
N CYS A 496 -20.53 1.06 -18.24
CA CYS A 496 -19.26 1.47 -18.81
C CYS A 496 -19.14 0.98 -20.26
N ASP A 497 -18.10 1.43 -20.97
CA ASP A 497 -17.82 1.06 -22.35
C ASP A 497 -17.03 -0.26 -22.47
N ASP A 498 -16.51 -0.78 -21.36
CA ASP A 498 -15.79 -2.05 -21.35
C ASP A 498 -16.72 -3.22 -21.72
N PRO A 499 -16.23 -4.27 -22.39
CA PRO A 499 -16.97 -5.51 -22.61
C PRO A 499 -17.41 -6.15 -21.28
N ILE A 500 -18.71 -6.43 -21.16
CA ILE A 500 -19.28 -7.13 -20.02
C ILE A 500 -19.85 -8.46 -20.50
N TRP A 501 -19.49 -9.49 -19.76
CA TRP A 501 -20.03 -10.83 -19.92
C TRP A 501 -20.82 -11.20 -18.67
N TRP A 502 -21.90 -11.98 -18.81
CA TRP A 502 -22.69 -12.38 -17.66
C TRP A 502 -23.26 -13.78 -17.79
N ARG A 503 -23.63 -14.34 -16.66
CA ARG A 503 -24.39 -15.60 -16.59
C ARG A 503 -25.85 -15.27 -16.37
N PRO A 504 -26.75 -15.53 -17.35
CA PRO A 504 -28.18 -15.31 -17.16
C PRO A 504 -28.79 -16.16 -16.04
N ASP A 505 -28.24 -17.35 -15.85
CA ASP A 505 -28.66 -18.33 -14.85
C ASP A 505 -27.48 -18.78 -13.95
N ARG A 506 -27.63 -19.93 -13.27
CA ARG A 506 -26.59 -20.48 -12.37
C ARG A 506 -25.54 -21.35 -13.09
N LEU A 507 -25.72 -21.66 -14.36
CA LEU A 507 -24.73 -22.40 -15.13
C LEU A 507 -23.47 -21.54 -15.36
N LEU A 508 -22.32 -22.19 -15.46
CA LEU A 508 -21.06 -21.52 -15.82
C LEU A 508 -20.99 -21.29 -17.33
N ILE A 509 -21.93 -20.49 -17.85
CA ILE A 509 -21.99 -20.12 -19.26
C ILE A 509 -22.06 -18.60 -19.33
N TYR A 510 -21.01 -17.98 -19.88
CA TYR A 510 -20.92 -16.53 -20.02
C TYR A 510 -21.31 -16.11 -21.45
N VAL A 511 -22.22 -15.15 -21.52
CA VAL A 511 -22.67 -14.53 -22.78
C VAL A 511 -22.48 -13.01 -22.69
N PRO A 512 -22.36 -12.28 -23.81
CA PRO A 512 -22.28 -10.82 -23.78
C PRO A 512 -23.47 -10.21 -23.04
N PHE A 513 -23.22 -9.24 -22.15
CA PHE A 513 -24.26 -8.46 -21.48
C PHE A 513 -24.64 -7.28 -22.38
N THR A 514 -25.63 -7.47 -23.22
CA THR A 514 -26.05 -6.50 -24.24
C THR A 514 -26.82 -5.33 -23.63
N THR A 515 -27.09 -4.30 -24.46
CA THR A 515 -27.97 -3.18 -24.06
C THR A 515 -29.37 -3.68 -23.70
N HIS A 516 -29.89 -4.64 -24.45
CA HIS A 516 -31.20 -5.27 -24.16
C HIS A 516 -31.20 -5.96 -22.77
N ASP A 517 -30.12 -6.68 -22.44
CA ASP A 517 -30.00 -7.33 -21.11
C ASP A 517 -29.91 -6.29 -20.01
N ARG A 518 -29.19 -5.17 -20.22
CA ARG A 518 -29.10 -4.06 -19.25
C ARG A 518 -30.47 -3.43 -18.99
N ASP A 519 -31.25 -3.21 -20.05
CA ASP A 519 -32.59 -2.64 -19.93
C ASP A 519 -33.51 -3.60 -19.16
N GLY A 520 -33.51 -4.88 -19.51
CA GLY A 520 -34.26 -5.90 -18.77
C GLY A 520 -33.81 -6.03 -17.31
N TRP A 521 -32.50 -5.93 -17.04
CA TRP A 521 -31.98 -5.93 -15.67
C TRP A 521 -32.45 -4.70 -14.89
N ARG A 522 -32.46 -3.51 -15.51
CA ARG A 522 -32.97 -2.28 -14.93
C ARG A 522 -34.47 -2.35 -14.63
N GLU A 523 -35.28 -2.94 -15.54
CA GLU A 523 -36.72 -3.16 -15.33
C GLU A 523 -36.98 -4.04 -14.09
N GLN A 524 -36.14 -5.04 -13.85
CA GLN A 524 -36.23 -5.85 -12.64
C GLN A 524 -36.02 -5.01 -11.37
N PHE A 525 -35.07 -4.06 -11.35
CA PHE A 525 -34.92 -3.13 -10.23
C PHE A 525 -36.17 -2.27 -10.00
N VAL A 526 -36.80 -1.81 -11.07
CA VAL A 526 -38.09 -1.09 -10.99
C VAL A 526 -39.17 -1.97 -10.41
N THR A 527 -39.32 -3.19 -10.94
CA THR A 527 -40.33 -4.15 -10.52
C THR A 527 -40.22 -4.51 -9.05
N HIS A 528 -39.00 -4.64 -8.52
CA HIS A 528 -38.74 -4.94 -7.11
C HIS A 528 -38.65 -3.70 -6.22
N GLY A 529 -38.94 -2.48 -6.74
CA GLY A 529 -38.88 -1.24 -5.98
C GLY A 529 -37.49 -0.83 -5.52
N ARG A 530 -36.43 -1.32 -6.19
CA ARG A 530 -35.01 -1.10 -5.82
C ARG A 530 -34.25 -0.25 -6.81
N ILE A 531 -34.91 0.55 -7.59
CA ILE A 531 -34.25 1.37 -8.64
C ILE A 531 -33.15 2.31 -8.09
N GLN A 532 -33.26 2.75 -6.84
CA GLN A 532 -32.24 3.55 -6.17
C GLN A 532 -30.93 2.79 -5.90
N ALA A 533 -30.97 1.45 -5.90
CA ALA A 533 -29.79 0.61 -5.78
C ALA A 533 -29.12 0.31 -7.15
N TYR A 534 -29.78 0.65 -8.25
CA TYR A 534 -29.22 0.48 -9.58
C TYR A 534 -28.02 1.42 -9.77
N PRO A 535 -26.89 0.96 -10.31
CA PRO A 535 -25.72 1.80 -10.54
C PRO A 535 -26.08 3.06 -11.32
N GLN A 536 -25.40 4.18 -11.01
CA GLN A 536 -25.63 5.46 -11.67
C GLN A 536 -24.30 5.96 -12.23
N SER A 537 -24.24 6.11 -13.55
CA SER A 537 -23.07 6.69 -14.21
C SER A 537 -22.80 8.11 -13.68
N GLY A 538 -21.59 8.34 -13.12
CA GLY A 538 -21.16 9.65 -12.67
C GLY A 538 -21.66 10.14 -11.31
N ALA A 539 -22.51 9.40 -10.59
CA ALA A 539 -22.91 9.74 -9.22
C ALA A 539 -21.99 9.09 -8.17
N ALA A 540 -21.75 9.78 -7.05
CA ALA A 540 -21.10 9.16 -5.90
C ALA A 540 -21.94 7.95 -5.43
N ALA A 541 -21.30 6.80 -5.20
CA ALA A 541 -22.01 5.63 -4.68
C ALA A 541 -22.69 6.00 -3.36
N PRO A 542 -23.96 5.58 -3.13
CA PRO A 542 -24.59 5.78 -1.84
C PRO A 542 -23.78 5.06 -0.76
N GLU A 543 -23.46 5.76 0.31
CA GLU A 543 -22.82 5.19 1.49
C GLU A 543 -23.75 4.08 2.02
N ARG A 544 -23.21 2.88 2.15
CA ARG A 544 -23.93 1.79 2.80
C ARG A 544 -23.85 2.02 4.32
N LEU A 545 -24.99 2.21 4.94
CA LEU A 545 -25.20 2.21 6.39
C LEU A 545 -24.87 0.84 6.99
#